data_78008efaee341b008a8ae8ec1f8b24ec
#
_entry.id   78008efaee341b008a8ae8ec1f8b24ec
#
_cell.length_a   1.000
_cell.length_b   1.000
_cell.length_c   1.000
_cell.angle_alpha   90.00
_cell.angle_beta   90.00
_cell.angle_gamma   90.00
#
_symmetry.space_group_name_H-M   'P 1'
#
loop_
_entity.id
_entity.type
_entity.pdbx_description
1 polymer ?
#
loop_
_entity_poly.entity_id
_entity_poly.type
_entity_poly.pdbx_seq_one_letter_code
_entity_poly.pdbx_strand_id
1 'polypeptide(L)'
;MTVTTVRTVLAGILVAGAAAGCQSTAKPPAMATPRPGAVPLSPLVDPGARPELVRQPYSAADVKFMTGMIPHHAQAVAMAGWAPTNGASSTVQLMCERMLISQRDEIAFMRTWLRDRGQEVPAADATHMKMNHDGMVHDMLMPGMLNEAEMAALKKARGKDFDRLFLVGMIKHHQGAIGMVKELFASHGAAQDDFVYLFAADVQADQEAEIERMQQLLEALGGGR
;
A
#
# COMPACT_ATOMS: atom_id res chain seq x y z
N MET A 1 4.30 -13.40 64.29
CA MET A 1 4.77 -14.53 63.45
C MET A 1 5.68 -13.94 62.37
N THR A 2 6.87 -14.41 62.33
CA THR A 2 8.12 -13.82 61.90
C THR A 2 8.23 -13.76 60.37
N VAL A 3 8.52 -12.58 59.83
CA VAL A 3 8.87 -12.36 58.40
C VAL A 3 10.40 -12.52 58.25
N THR A 4 10.82 -13.51 57.48
CA THR A 4 12.22 -13.75 57.20
C THR A 4 12.60 -13.09 55.87
N THR A 5 13.44 -12.05 55.94
CA THR A 5 13.97 -11.33 54.81
C THR A 5 15.28 -12.02 54.39
N VAL A 6 15.34 -12.54 53.14
CA VAL A 6 16.55 -13.07 52.51
C VAL A 6 17.25 -11.95 51.75
N ARG A 7 18.44 -11.55 52.21
CA ARG A 7 19.35 -10.65 51.52
C ARG A 7 20.29 -11.50 50.64
N THR A 8 20.21 -11.30 49.31
CA THR A 8 21.18 -11.86 48.38
C THR A 8 22.31 -10.84 48.14
N VAL A 9 23.54 -11.25 48.45
CA VAL A 9 24.78 -10.49 48.26
C VAL A 9 25.25 -10.78 46.81
N LEU A 10 25.34 -9.77 45.97
CA LEU A 10 26.02 -9.86 44.66
C LEU A 10 27.50 -9.55 44.87
N ALA A 11 28.35 -10.54 44.64
CA ALA A 11 29.82 -10.37 44.52
C ALA A 11 30.18 -9.93 43.11
N GLY A 12 30.69 -8.73 42.95
CA GLY A 12 31.23 -8.23 41.69
C GLY A 12 32.64 -8.79 41.42
N ILE A 13 32.84 -9.38 40.24
CA ILE A 13 34.16 -9.76 39.73
C ILE A 13 34.58 -8.69 38.71
N LEU A 14 35.59 -7.90 39.06
CA LEU A 14 36.29 -6.99 38.15
C LEU A 14 37.31 -7.81 37.33
N VAL A 15 37.11 -7.94 36.03
CA VAL A 15 38.12 -8.45 35.08
C VAL A 15 38.74 -7.27 34.37
N ALA A 16 39.99 -6.98 34.72
CA ALA A 16 40.82 -6.01 33.99
C ALA A 16 41.42 -6.67 32.75
N GLY A 17 40.88 -6.34 31.59
CA GLY A 17 41.41 -6.74 30.29
C GLY A 17 42.38 -5.70 29.76
N ALA A 18 43.68 -6.04 29.67
CA ALA A 18 44.72 -5.23 29.02
C ALA A 18 44.54 -5.30 27.49
N ALA A 19 44.18 -4.18 26.88
CA ALA A 19 44.13 -4.05 25.40
C ALA A 19 45.54 -3.78 24.87
N ALA A 20 46.17 -4.79 24.28
CA ALA A 20 47.37 -4.61 23.48
C ALA A 20 46.98 -4.08 22.09
N GLY A 21 47.25 -2.83 21.81
CA GLY A 21 47.02 -2.21 20.51
C GLY A 21 48.06 -2.68 19.48
N CYS A 22 47.67 -3.49 18.53
CA CYS A 22 48.43 -3.71 17.29
C CYS A 22 48.04 -2.61 16.29
N GLN A 23 48.90 -1.61 16.12
CA GLN A 23 48.80 -0.67 15.00
C GLN A 23 49.31 -1.35 13.74
N SER A 24 48.41 -1.80 12.89
CA SER A 24 48.73 -2.26 11.54
C SER A 24 48.90 -1.05 10.62
N THR A 25 50.13 -0.69 10.26
CA THR A 25 50.45 0.28 9.21
C THR A 25 50.29 -0.38 7.83
N ALA A 26 49.05 -0.62 7.43
CA ALA A 26 48.77 -1.02 6.06
C ALA A 26 48.84 0.19 5.13
N LYS A 27 49.83 0.21 4.25
CA LYS A 27 49.96 1.18 3.16
C LYS A 27 48.70 1.07 2.28
N PRO A 28 48.02 2.20 1.92
CA PRO A 28 46.85 2.14 1.03
C PRO A 28 47.25 1.53 -0.31
N PRO A 29 46.39 0.70 -0.92
CA PRO A 29 46.67 0.12 -2.23
C PRO A 29 46.80 1.24 -3.27
N ALA A 30 47.83 1.12 -4.13
CA ALA A 30 48.04 2.03 -5.23
C ALA A 30 46.79 2.03 -6.15
N MET A 31 46.33 3.23 -6.52
CA MET A 31 45.24 3.41 -7.46
C MET A 31 45.56 2.65 -8.77
N ALA A 32 44.74 1.69 -9.11
CA ALA A 32 44.84 0.94 -10.36
C ALA A 32 44.73 1.90 -11.54
N THR A 33 45.68 1.86 -12.45
CA THR A 33 45.63 2.60 -13.72
C THR A 33 44.41 2.09 -14.53
N PRO A 34 43.62 2.98 -15.17
CA PRO A 34 42.49 2.58 -15.98
C PRO A 34 42.94 1.68 -17.14
N ARG A 35 42.26 0.56 -17.38
CA ARG A 35 42.47 -0.29 -18.56
C ARG A 35 42.13 0.51 -19.82
N PRO A 36 42.96 0.43 -20.90
CA PRO A 36 42.59 0.97 -22.17
C PRO A 36 41.34 0.27 -22.70
N GLY A 37 40.27 1.02 -22.98
CA GLY A 37 38.97 0.49 -23.42
C GLY A 37 37.84 0.52 -22.40
N ALA A 38 38.04 1.08 -21.22
CA ALA A 38 36.94 1.36 -20.32
C ALA A 38 36.06 2.48 -20.94
N VAL A 39 34.83 2.13 -21.30
CA VAL A 39 33.81 3.11 -21.65
C VAL A 39 33.66 4.05 -20.46
N PRO A 40 33.79 5.39 -20.62
CA PRO A 40 33.56 6.30 -19.51
C PRO A 40 32.16 6.05 -18.98
N LEU A 41 32.05 5.72 -17.70
CA LEU A 41 30.77 5.75 -16.99
C LEU A 41 30.20 7.16 -17.22
N SER A 42 29.02 7.23 -17.80
CA SER A 42 28.27 8.48 -17.94
C SER A 42 28.37 9.27 -16.65
N PRO A 43 28.60 10.59 -16.69
CA PRO A 43 28.68 11.40 -15.50
C PRO A 43 27.50 11.10 -14.62
N LEU A 44 27.74 10.82 -13.36
CA LEU A 44 26.72 10.70 -12.32
C LEU A 44 25.72 11.83 -12.54
N VAL A 45 24.47 11.49 -12.73
CA VAL A 45 23.38 12.45 -12.88
C VAL A 45 23.52 13.45 -11.72
N ASP A 46 23.73 14.73 -12.06
CA ASP A 46 23.79 15.81 -11.11
C ASP A 46 22.58 15.72 -10.19
N PRO A 47 22.74 15.61 -8.84
CA PRO A 47 21.58 15.60 -7.92
C PRO A 47 20.73 16.87 -8.01
N GLY A 48 21.23 17.92 -8.67
CA GLY A 48 20.49 19.14 -9.03
C GLY A 48 19.88 19.11 -10.44
N ALA A 49 20.10 18.05 -11.23
CA ALA A 49 19.43 17.90 -12.52
C ALA A 49 17.93 17.77 -12.31
N ARG A 50 17.21 18.68 -12.93
CA ARG A 50 15.79 18.96 -12.70
C ARG A 50 14.94 17.73 -12.85
N PRO A 51 14.00 17.51 -11.89
CA PRO A 51 13.08 16.36 -11.91
C PRO A 51 12.28 16.22 -13.22
N GLU A 52 12.03 17.33 -13.93
CA GLU A 52 11.31 17.33 -15.21
C GLU A 52 12.03 16.59 -16.35
N LEU A 53 13.34 16.35 -16.25
CA LEU A 53 14.10 15.61 -17.27
C LEU A 53 14.01 14.09 -17.08
N VAL A 54 13.48 13.63 -15.96
CA VAL A 54 13.36 12.20 -15.60
C VAL A 54 11.90 11.75 -15.61
N ARG A 55 10.94 12.64 -15.85
CA ARG A 55 9.51 12.26 -15.88
C ARG A 55 9.21 11.46 -17.15
N GLN A 56 8.83 10.21 -16.92
CA GLN A 56 8.27 9.36 -17.95
C GLN A 56 6.98 9.98 -18.52
N PRO A 57 6.72 9.82 -19.84
CA PRO A 57 5.46 10.29 -20.41
C PRO A 57 4.29 9.57 -19.74
N TYR A 58 3.22 10.28 -19.49
CA TYR A 58 1.97 9.75 -18.95
C TYR A 58 0.79 10.19 -19.84
N SER A 59 -0.27 9.42 -19.81
CA SER A 59 -1.48 9.64 -20.61
C SER A 59 -2.66 10.12 -19.76
N ALA A 60 -3.73 10.57 -20.40
CA ALA A 60 -4.99 10.86 -19.73
C ALA A 60 -5.60 9.61 -19.04
N ALA A 61 -5.32 8.41 -19.57
CA ALA A 61 -5.75 7.17 -18.95
C ALA A 61 -5.02 6.89 -17.62
N ASP A 62 -3.73 7.22 -17.54
CA ASP A 62 -2.97 7.13 -16.28
C ASP A 62 -3.54 8.08 -15.22
N VAL A 63 -3.83 9.32 -15.62
CA VAL A 63 -4.46 10.30 -14.71
C VAL A 63 -5.83 9.81 -14.25
N LYS A 64 -6.67 9.31 -15.18
CA LYS A 64 -7.99 8.75 -14.86
C LYS A 64 -7.88 7.59 -13.87
N PHE A 65 -6.94 6.66 -14.10
CA PHE A 65 -6.69 5.52 -13.23
C PHE A 65 -6.27 5.97 -11.83
N MET A 66 -5.25 6.81 -11.70
CA MET A 66 -4.74 7.31 -10.43
C MET A 66 -5.81 8.10 -9.66
N THR A 67 -6.57 8.96 -10.37
CA THR A 67 -7.64 9.75 -9.76
C THR A 67 -8.81 8.88 -9.28
N GLY A 68 -9.21 7.88 -10.08
CA GLY A 68 -10.33 6.99 -9.75
C GLY A 68 -10.00 5.95 -8.68
N MET A 69 -8.74 5.50 -8.59
CA MET A 69 -8.33 4.50 -7.61
C MET A 69 -8.25 5.08 -6.19
N ILE A 70 -8.04 6.37 -6.01
CA ILE A 70 -8.04 7.02 -4.69
C ILE A 70 -9.39 6.84 -3.96
N PRO A 71 -10.56 7.26 -4.50
CA PRO A 71 -11.84 7.03 -3.84
C PRO A 71 -12.20 5.54 -3.74
N HIS A 72 -11.74 4.72 -4.67
CA HIS A 72 -11.89 3.28 -4.59
C HIS A 72 -11.21 2.74 -3.33
N HIS A 73 -9.94 3.00 -3.12
CA HIS A 73 -9.18 2.58 -1.94
C HIS A 73 -9.72 3.20 -0.64
N ALA A 74 -10.16 4.46 -0.68
CA ALA A 74 -10.74 5.11 0.48
C ALA A 74 -12.01 4.40 0.98
N GLN A 75 -12.82 3.82 0.08
CA GLN A 75 -13.96 3.01 0.49
C GLN A 75 -13.51 1.72 1.20
N ALA A 76 -12.48 1.01 0.70
CA ALA A 76 -11.94 -0.17 1.36
C ALA A 76 -11.38 0.17 2.75
N VAL A 77 -10.67 1.31 2.89
CA VAL A 77 -10.21 1.82 4.19
C VAL A 77 -11.38 2.05 5.15
N ALA A 78 -12.49 2.63 4.67
CA ALA A 78 -13.68 2.83 5.49
C ALA A 78 -14.29 1.50 5.93
N MET A 79 -14.44 0.53 5.02
CA MET A 79 -14.98 -0.80 5.31
C MET A 79 -14.12 -1.57 6.32
N ALA A 80 -12.81 -1.63 6.09
CA ALA A 80 -11.86 -2.31 6.97
C ALA A 80 -11.79 -1.65 8.36
N GLY A 81 -11.94 -0.32 8.43
CA GLY A 81 -11.93 0.44 9.66
C GLY A 81 -13.05 0.10 10.64
N TRP A 82 -14.14 -0.53 10.18
CA TRP A 82 -15.25 -0.95 11.05
C TRP A 82 -15.00 -2.29 11.75
N ALA A 83 -14.03 -3.09 11.32
CA ALA A 83 -13.81 -4.44 11.84
C ALA A 83 -13.66 -4.50 13.38
N PRO A 84 -12.86 -3.62 14.04
CA PRO A 84 -12.71 -3.69 15.50
C PRO A 84 -14.01 -3.39 16.28
N THR A 85 -14.79 -2.42 15.79
CA THR A 85 -16.04 -1.98 16.47
C THR A 85 -17.24 -2.84 16.13
N ASN A 86 -17.18 -3.59 15.04
CA ASN A 86 -18.26 -4.47 14.60
C ASN A 86 -18.09 -5.92 15.07
N GLY A 87 -17.07 -6.19 15.90
CA GLY A 87 -16.85 -7.51 16.47
C GLY A 87 -16.44 -8.57 15.45
N ALA A 88 -15.67 -8.17 14.44
CA ALA A 88 -15.11 -9.10 13.46
C ALA A 88 -14.27 -10.18 14.15
N SER A 89 -14.18 -11.36 13.54
CA SER A 89 -13.26 -12.41 13.99
C SER A 89 -11.81 -11.95 13.93
N SER A 90 -10.94 -12.52 14.76
CA SER A 90 -9.51 -12.14 14.80
C SER A 90 -8.82 -12.27 13.44
N THR A 91 -9.21 -13.26 12.65
CA THR A 91 -8.67 -13.47 11.30
C THR A 91 -9.07 -12.33 10.35
N VAL A 92 -10.35 -11.91 10.38
CA VAL A 92 -10.83 -10.79 9.56
C VAL A 92 -10.23 -9.48 10.07
N GLN A 93 -10.11 -9.27 11.39
CA GLN A 93 -9.45 -8.08 11.93
C GLN A 93 -8.00 -7.95 11.44
N LEU A 94 -7.20 -9.03 11.52
CA LEU A 94 -5.82 -9.03 11.05
C LEU A 94 -5.72 -8.73 9.53
N MET A 95 -6.65 -9.26 8.74
CA MET A 95 -6.73 -8.94 7.31
C MET A 95 -7.04 -7.46 7.11
N CYS A 96 -8.04 -6.91 7.82
CA CYS A 96 -8.39 -5.50 7.76
C CYS A 96 -7.23 -4.58 8.14
N GLU A 97 -6.46 -4.92 9.19
CA GLU A 97 -5.29 -4.16 9.62
C GLU A 97 -4.24 -4.05 8.49
N ARG A 98 -3.96 -5.14 7.79
CA ARG A 98 -3.03 -5.15 6.66
C ARG A 98 -3.55 -4.31 5.50
N MET A 99 -4.82 -4.48 5.12
CA MET A 99 -5.47 -3.66 4.08
C MET A 99 -5.44 -2.17 4.42
N LEU A 100 -5.68 -1.80 5.69
CA LEU A 100 -5.63 -0.42 6.14
C LEU A 100 -4.26 0.22 5.92
N ILE A 101 -3.18 -0.52 6.13
CA ILE A 101 -1.81 -0.03 5.92
C ILE A 101 -1.54 0.10 4.43
N SER A 102 -1.66 -1.00 3.67
CA SER A 102 -1.39 -1.04 2.23
C SER A 102 -2.18 0.03 1.49
N GLN A 103 -3.49 0.07 1.64
CA GLN A 103 -4.33 0.98 0.86
C GLN A 103 -4.15 2.46 1.23
N ARG A 104 -3.77 2.77 2.46
CA ARG A 104 -3.39 4.16 2.81
C ARG A 104 -2.08 4.58 2.17
N ASP A 105 -1.09 3.70 2.12
CA ASP A 105 0.19 3.97 1.47
C ASP A 105 -0.01 4.14 -0.04
N GLU A 106 -0.85 3.32 -0.65
CA GLU A 106 -1.22 3.41 -2.06
C GLU A 106 -1.97 4.71 -2.38
N ILE A 107 -2.91 5.15 -1.53
CA ILE A 107 -3.55 6.47 -1.65
C ILE A 107 -2.50 7.58 -1.59
N ALA A 108 -1.57 7.52 -0.64
CA ALA A 108 -0.53 8.53 -0.49
C ALA A 108 0.39 8.58 -1.73
N PHE A 109 0.74 7.42 -2.29
CA PHE A 109 1.49 7.30 -3.53
C PHE A 109 0.76 7.95 -4.71
N MET A 110 -0.50 7.57 -4.97
CA MET A 110 -1.29 8.12 -6.07
C MET A 110 -1.47 9.64 -5.95
N ARG A 111 -1.74 10.15 -4.76
CA ARG A 111 -1.86 11.57 -4.50
C ARG A 111 -0.55 12.33 -4.74
N THR A 112 0.59 11.73 -4.42
CA THR A 112 1.91 12.30 -4.70
C THR A 112 2.17 12.32 -6.20
N TRP A 113 1.91 11.21 -6.90
CA TRP A 113 2.07 11.12 -8.34
C TRP A 113 1.25 12.17 -9.11
N LEU A 114 -0.02 12.37 -8.74
CA LEU A 114 -0.91 13.39 -9.32
C LEU A 114 -0.40 14.80 -9.03
N ARG A 115 -0.04 15.09 -7.79
CA ARG A 115 0.47 16.42 -7.37
C ARG A 115 1.72 16.80 -8.15
N ASP A 116 2.67 15.88 -8.28
CA ASP A 116 3.94 16.11 -8.98
C ASP A 116 3.74 16.41 -10.47
N ARG A 117 2.58 16.05 -11.03
CA ARG A 117 2.20 16.29 -12.42
C ARG A 117 1.20 17.42 -12.59
N GLY A 118 0.93 18.17 -11.50
CA GLY A 118 -0.01 19.31 -11.52
C GLY A 118 -1.45 18.90 -11.81
N GLN A 119 -1.81 17.63 -11.54
CA GLN A 119 -3.16 17.12 -11.71
C GLN A 119 -4.01 17.41 -10.47
N GLU A 120 -5.34 17.39 -10.65
CA GLU A 120 -6.26 17.47 -9.52
C GLU A 120 -6.07 16.26 -8.59
N VAL A 121 -6.00 16.53 -7.28
CA VAL A 121 -5.72 15.50 -6.26
C VAL A 121 -6.95 15.31 -5.38
N PRO A 122 -7.67 14.19 -5.51
CA PRO A 122 -8.79 13.87 -4.63
C PRO A 122 -8.39 13.87 -3.15
N ALA A 123 -9.34 14.14 -2.26
CA ALA A 123 -9.14 13.97 -0.83
C ALA A 123 -8.85 12.50 -0.51
N ALA A 124 -7.99 12.26 0.49
CA ALA A 124 -7.56 10.90 0.83
C ALA A 124 -8.69 10.01 1.39
N ASP A 125 -9.76 10.61 1.84
CA ASP A 125 -10.97 9.99 2.40
C ASP A 125 -12.21 10.12 1.50
N ALA A 126 -12.03 10.65 0.28
CA ALA A 126 -13.12 10.72 -0.69
C ALA A 126 -13.53 9.30 -1.09
N THR A 127 -14.81 8.94 -0.88
CA THR A 127 -15.37 7.63 -1.23
C THR A 127 -16.21 7.66 -2.51
N HIS A 128 -16.17 8.76 -3.25
CA HIS A 128 -16.86 8.95 -4.53
C HIS A 128 -15.97 9.79 -5.44
N MET A 129 -15.99 9.51 -6.72
CA MET A 129 -15.36 10.36 -7.71
C MET A 129 -16.36 11.43 -8.15
N LYS A 130 -15.95 12.69 -8.13
CA LYS A 130 -16.73 13.78 -8.69
C LYS A 130 -16.51 13.89 -10.19
N MET A 131 -17.56 13.71 -10.96
CA MET A 131 -17.53 13.90 -12.40
C MET A 131 -18.32 15.15 -12.75
N ASN A 132 -17.73 16.03 -13.56
CA ASN A 132 -18.44 17.19 -14.14
C ASN A 132 -18.90 16.82 -15.55
N HIS A 133 -20.20 16.70 -15.75
CA HIS A 133 -20.77 16.53 -17.06
C HIS A 133 -21.76 17.67 -17.35
N ASP A 134 -21.46 18.50 -18.36
CA ASP A 134 -22.28 19.65 -18.78
C ASP A 134 -22.57 20.65 -17.63
N GLY A 135 -21.59 20.89 -16.74
CA GLY A 135 -21.72 21.81 -15.62
C GLY A 135 -22.44 21.23 -14.40
N MET A 136 -22.91 19.99 -14.45
CA MET A 136 -23.46 19.27 -13.31
C MET A 136 -22.41 18.33 -12.70
N VAL A 137 -22.19 18.46 -11.41
CA VAL A 137 -21.28 17.58 -10.65
C VAL A 137 -22.08 16.38 -10.14
N HIS A 138 -21.72 15.18 -10.60
CA HIS A 138 -22.29 13.93 -10.14
C HIS A 138 -21.24 13.12 -9.36
N ASP A 139 -21.68 12.52 -8.25
CA ASP A 139 -20.88 11.53 -7.55
C ASP A 139 -21.00 10.19 -8.29
N MET A 140 -19.85 9.62 -8.65
CA MET A 140 -19.76 8.34 -9.35
C MET A 140 -18.99 7.32 -8.52
N LEU A 141 -19.55 6.12 -8.43
CA LEU A 141 -18.85 4.96 -7.88
C LEU A 141 -17.94 4.35 -8.94
N MET A 142 -16.71 3.99 -8.56
CA MET A 142 -15.83 3.20 -9.42
C MET A 142 -16.32 1.75 -9.50
N PRO A 143 -15.87 0.99 -10.52
CA PRO A 143 -16.24 -0.41 -10.66
C PRO A 143 -16.01 -1.21 -9.37
N GLY A 144 -16.98 -2.04 -9.00
CA GLY A 144 -16.89 -2.90 -7.82
C GLY A 144 -17.15 -2.23 -6.47
N MET A 145 -17.18 -0.90 -6.39
CA MET A 145 -17.51 -0.20 -5.14
C MET A 145 -18.90 -0.59 -4.63
N LEU A 146 -19.05 -0.56 -3.31
CA LEU A 146 -20.33 -0.76 -2.64
C LEU A 146 -21.18 0.52 -2.75
N ASN A 147 -22.45 0.35 -3.03
CA ASN A 147 -23.42 1.45 -2.97
C ASN A 147 -23.77 1.81 -1.52
N GLU A 148 -24.50 2.90 -1.32
CA GLU A 148 -24.89 3.38 0.01
C GLU A 148 -25.63 2.34 0.85
N ALA A 149 -26.53 1.56 0.25
CA ALA A 149 -27.29 0.54 0.95
C ALA A 149 -26.40 -0.63 1.41
N GLU A 150 -25.47 -1.08 0.55
CA GLU A 150 -24.48 -2.10 0.87
C GLU A 150 -23.53 -1.62 1.98
N MET A 151 -23.05 -0.39 1.91
CA MET A 151 -22.21 0.24 2.93
C MET A 151 -22.95 0.37 4.27
N ALA A 152 -24.22 0.80 4.26
CA ALA A 152 -25.02 0.91 5.46
C ALA A 152 -25.28 -0.47 6.10
N ALA A 153 -25.56 -1.50 5.29
CA ALA A 153 -25.75 -2.87 5.75
C ALA A 153 -24.47 -3.41 6.43
N LEU A 154 -23.32 -3.24 5.80
CA LEU A 154 -22.01 -3.64 6.35
C LEU A 154 -21.70 -2.90 7.66
N LYS A 155 -21.88 -1.59 7.71
CA LYS A 155 -21.65 -0.76 8.90
C LYS A 155 -22.52 -1.18 10.09
N LYS A 156 -23.74 -1.65 9.81
CA LYS A 156 -24.70 -2.12 10.85
C LYS A 156 -24.41 -3.54 11.31
N ALA A 157 -23.85 -4.39 10.48
CA ALA A 157 -23.60 -5.81 10.77
C ALA A 157 -22.62 -5.99 11.93
N ARG A 158 -22.73 -7.14 12.63
CA ARG A 158 -21.88 -7.47 13.79
C ARG A 158 -21.45 -8.94 13.74
N GLY A 159 -20.27 -9.24 14.30
CA GLY A 159 -19.76 -10.60 14.43
C GLY A 159 -19.66 -11.31 13.08
N LYS A 160 -20.18 -12.54 13.02
CA LYS A 160 -20.16 -13.37 11.80
C LYS A 160 -20.88 -12.73 10.60
N ASP A 161 -21.94 -11.96 10.85
CA ASP A 161 -22.65 -11.25 9.75
C ASP A 161 -21.79 -10.13 9.17
N PHE A 162 -21.01 -9.43 10.02
CA PHE A 162 -20.01 -8.47 9.55
C PHE A 162 -18.95 -9.18 8.74
N ASP A 163 -18.35 -10.25 9.25
CA ASP A 163 -17.31 -10.99 8.53
C ASP A 163 -17.79 -11.41 7.14
N ARG A 164 -18.98 -11.99 7.05
CA ARG A 164 -19.55 -12.44 5.78
C ARG A 164 -19.79 -11.27 4.81
N LEU A 165 -20.43 -10.20 5.27
CA LEU A 165 -20.72 -9.04 4.41
C LEU A 165 -19.44 -8.31 3.98
N PHE A 166 -18.45 -8.22 4.89
CA PHE A 166 -17.14 -7.65 4.58
C PHE A 166 -16.43 -8.45 3.49
N LEU A 167 -16.32 -9.77 3.67
CA LEU A 167 -15.64 -10.63 2.70
C LEU A 167 -16.32 -10.59 1.32
N VAL A 168 -17.65 -10.72 1.26
CA VAL A 168 -18.39 -10.63 -0.02
C VAL A 168 -18.22 -9.26 -0.66
N GLY A 169 -18.38 -8.20 0.12
CA GLY A 169 -18.26 -6.84 -0.38
C GLY A 169 -16.84 -6.52 -0.85
N MET A 170 -15.82 -6.94 -0.11
CA MET A 170 -14.42 -6.68 -0.45
C MET A 170 -13.95 -7.50 -1.65
N ILE A 171 -14.41 -8.74 -1.83
CA ILE A 171 -14.16 -9.50 -3.06
C ILE A 171 -14.71 -8.76 -4.29
N LYS A 172 -15.97 -8.30 -4.23
CA LYS A 172 -16.58 -7.49 -5.30
C LYS A 172 -15.76 -6.23 -5.57
N HIS A 173 -15.32 -5.55 -4.52
CA HIS A 173 -14.54 -4.32 -4.58
C HIS A 173 -13.19 -4.55 -5.27
N HIS A 174 -12.44 -5.57 -4.86
CA HIS A 174 -11.15 -5.93 -5.46
C HIS A 174 -11.27 -6.36 -6.92
N GLN A 175 -12.32 -7.10 -7.28
CA GLN A 175 -12.60 -7.42 -8.69
C GLN A 175 -12.80 -6.16 -9.54
N GLY A 176 -13.41 -5.13 -8.96
CA GLY A 176 -13.54 -3.82 -9.60
C GLY A 176 -12.20 -3.13 -9.86
N ALA A 177 -11.29 -3.13 -8.87
CA ALA A 177 -9.96 -2.56 -9.02
C ALA A 177 -9.14 -3.29 -10.10
N ILE A 178 -9.18 -4.64 -10.12
CA ILE A 178 -8.55 -5.45 -11.18
C ILE A 178 -9.13 -5.09 -12.55
N GLY A 179 -10.45 -4.83 -12.63
CA GLY A 179 -11.09 -4.33 -13.84
C GLY A 179 -10.52 -2.98 -14.29
N MET A 180 -10.30 -2.05 -13.36
CA MET A 180 -9.70 -0.74 -13.64
C MET A 180 -8.24 -0.88 -14.12
N VAL A 181 -7.45 -1.79 -13.54
CA VAL A 181 -6.08 -2.08 -14.01
C VAL A 181 -6.11 -2.63 -15.44
N LYS A 182 -7.01 -3.56 -15.75
CA LYS A 182 -7.15 -4.10 -17.10
C LYS A 182 -7.57 -3.03 -18.11
N GLU A 183 -8.45 -2.11 -17.74
CA GLU A 183 -8.83 -0.96 -18.57
C GLU A 183 -7.61 -0.06 -18.84
N LEU A 184 -6.80 0.22 -17.81
CA LEU A 184 -5.58 0.98 -17.94
C LEU A 184 -4.64 0.34 -18.97
N PHE A 185 -4.29 -0.93 -18.79
CA PHE A 185 -3.36 -1.63 -19.70
C PHE A 185 -3.89 -1.84 -21.11
N ALA A 186 -5.22 -1.85 -21.28
CA ALA A 186 -5.84 -1.87 -22.61
C ALA A 186 -5.87 -0.50 -23.29
N SER A 187 -5.62 0.59 -22.58
CA SER A 187 -5.68 1.95 -23.09
C SER A 187 -4.39 2.27 -23.88
N HIS A 188 -4.56 2.72 -25.12
CA HIS A 188 -3.40 3.04 -25.97
C HIS A 188 -2.53 4.14 -25.36
N GLY A 189 -1.22 3.87 -25.22
CA GLY A 189 -0.24 4.82 -24.69
C GLY A 189 -0.32 5.02 -23.17
N ALA A 190 -1.15 4.24 -22.45
CA ALA A 190 -1.16 4.24 -21.00
C ALA A 190 -0.05 3.35 -20.40
N ALA A 191 0.22 3.54 -19.12
CA ALA A 191 1.22 2.77 -18.37
C ALA A 191 2.63 2.78 -18.98
N GLN A 192 3.00 3.89 -19.64
CA GLN A 192 4.36 4.12 -20.12
C GLN A 192 5.24 4.75 -19.04
N ASP A 193 4.65 5.35 -18.02
CA ASP A 193 5.31 5.77 -16.79
C ASP A 193 5.57 4.52 -15.92
N ASP A 194 6.85 4.24 -15.64
CA ASP A 194 7.26 3.05 -14.89
C ASP A 194 6.57 2.96 -13.51
N PHE A 195 6.33 4.11 -12.86
CA PHE A 195 5.64 4.15 -11.58
C PHE A 195 4.17 3.73 -11.70
N VAL A 196 3.49 4.17 -12.77
CA VAL A 196 2.10 3.77 -13.03
C VAL A 196 2.03 2.28 -13.36
N TYR A 197 2.94 1.80 -14.23
CA TYR A 197 2.97 0.40 -14.63
C TYR A 197 3.20 -0.52 -13.43
N LEU A 198 4.25 -0.26 -12.65
CA LEU A 198 4.60 -1.09 -11.48
C LEU A 198 3.49 -1.02 -10.43
N PHE A 199 2.99 0.17 -10.12
CA PHE A 199 1.89 0.33 -9.17
C PHE A 199 0.62 -0.44 -9.59
N ALA A 200 0.22 -0.33 -10.84
CA ALA A 200 -0.96 -1.03 -11.34
C ALA A 200 -0.77 -2.56 -11.34
N ALA A 201 0.44 -3.03 -11.66
CA ALA A 201 0.77 -4.45 -11.61
C ALA A 201 0.77 -4.99 -10.17
N ASP A 202 1.32 -4.23 -9.21
CA ASP A 202 1.33 -4.58 -7.79
C ASP A 202 -0.11 -4.62 -7.24
N VAL A 203 -0.93 -3.60 -7.52
CA VAL A 203 -2.36 -3.57 -7.15
C VAL A 203 -3.08 -4.82 -7.68
N GLN A 204 -2.84 -5.22 -8.95
CA GLN A 204 -3.47 -6.41 -9.49
C GLN A 204 -3.05 -7.67 -8.73
N ALA A 205 -1.74 -7.87 -8.52
CA ALA A 205 -1.21 -9.08 -7.88
C ALA A 205 -1.68 -9.21 -6.42
N ASP A 206 -1.61 -8.10 -5.67
CA ASP A 206 -2.01 -8.09 -4.26
C ASP A 206 -3.51 -8.34 -4.11
N GLN A 207 -4.34 -7.70 -4.93
CA GLN A 207 -5.79 -7.86 -4.83
C GLN A 207 -6.27 -9.23 -5.34
N GLU A 208 -5.60 -9.85 -6.32
CA GLU A 208 -5.86 -11.25 -6.70
C GLU A 208 -5.58 -12.20 -5.53
N ALA A 209 -4.44 -12.05 -4.85
CA ALA A 209 -4.08 -12.86 -3.68
C ALA A 209 -5.04 -12.63 -2.48
N GLU A 210 -5.48 -11.40 -2.28
CA GLU A 210 -6.45 -11.07 -1.23
C GLU A 210 -7.83 -11.67 -1.54
N ILE A 211 -8.29 -11.67 -2.79
CA ILE A 211 -9.52 -12.33 -3.21
C ILE A 211 -9.48 -13.81 -2.88
N GLU A 212 -8.40 -14.53 -3.25
CA GLU A 212 -8.26 -15.95 -2.95
C GLU A 212 -8.36 -16.22 -1.45
N ARG A 213 -7.67 -15.42 -0.64
CA ARG A 213 -7.74 -15.54 0.82
C ARG A 213 -9.14 -15.27 1.37
N MET A 214 -9.82 -14.25 0.87
CA MET A 214 -11.19 -13.93 1.29
C MET A 214 -12.18 -15.02 0.91
N GLN A 215 -12.04 -15.64 -0.26
CA GLN A 215 -12.85 -16.77 -0.69
C GLN A 215 -12.69 -17.98 0.25
N GLN A 216 -11.44 -18.33 0.61
CA GLN A 216 -11.16 -19.39 1.58
C GLN A 216 -11.80 -19.13 2.95
N LEU A 217 -11.73 -17.87 3.43
CA LEU A 217 -12.37 -17.50 4.69
C LEU A 217 -13.90 -17.56 4.61
N LEU A 218 -14.47 -17.15 3.49
CA LEU A 218 -15.92 -17.19 3.27
C LEU A 218 -16.43 -18.64 3.22
N GLU A 219 -15.71 -19.55 2.57
CA GLU A 219 -15.99 -20.98 2.58
C GLU A 219 -15.95 -21.56 4.00
N ALA A 220 -14.92 -21.20 4.78
CA ALA A 220 -14.79 -21.64 6.17
C ALA A 220 -15.95 -21.14 7.05
N LEU A 221 -16.47 -19.93 6.82
CA LEU A 221 -17.65 -19.40 7.51
C LEU A 221 -18.94 -20.14 7.14
N GLY A 222 -19.06 -20.62 5.90
CA GLY A 222 -20.23 -21.37 5.41
C GLY A 222 -20.18 -22.87 5.77
N GLY A 223 -19.00 -23.43 5.97
CA GLY A 223 -18.79 -24.85 6.29
C GLY A 223 -18.96 -25.23 7.76
N GLY A 224 -19.09 -24.27 8.66
CA GLY A 224 -19.32 -24.50 10.10
C GLY A 224 -20.81 -24.70 10.40
N ARG A 225 -21.37 -25.84 9.96
CA ARG A 225 -22.69 -26.35 10.42
C ARG A 225 -22.50 -27.39 11.49
#